data_aa5694e5be6103e974621eb2098a0f90
#
_entry.id   aa5694e5be6103e974621eb2098a0f90
#
_cell.length_a   1.000
_cell.length_b   1.000
_cell.length_c   1.000
_cell.angle_alpha   90.00
_cell.angle_beta   90.00
_cell.angle_gamma   90.00
#
_symmetry.space_group_name_H-M   'P 1'
#
loop_
_entity.id
_entity.type
_entity.pdbx_description
1 polymer ?
#
loop_
_entity_poly.entity_id
_entity_poly.type
_entity_poly.pdbx_seq_one_letter_code
_entity_poly.pdbx_strand_id
1 'polypeptide(L)'
;SIKEEIIDNDYLFFFNANALFVTHIEADILPDEEHNNLVGAIHPGYRGMKPEKYPYERNKCSAAYISYDEGEYYFQGCFFGGKQNEFIKLTEYCMNNIDYDMKNGIMAVWHDESHLNRYFIDFKPKVLDSNYIFPEDLPLKNMKVMILMRDKRKYGGHNSLRGIRKGIITSIIKRIF
;
A
#
# COMPACT_ATOMS: atom_id res chain seq x y z
N SER A 1 -2.56 18.87 16.27
CA SER A 1 -2.40 17.45 15.91
C SER A 1 -2.36 17.32 14.39
N ILE A 2 -1.85 16.23 13.85
CA ILE A 2 -1.86 15.97 12.39
C ILE A 2 -3.28 16.11 11.81
N LYS A 3 -4.32 15.75 12.55
CA LYS A 3 -5.72 15.93 12.14
C LYS A 3 -6.09 17.40 11.86
N GLU A 4 -5.56 18.36 12.59
CA GLU A 4 -5.84 19.79 12.38
C GLU A 4 -5.20 20.32 11.11
N GLU A 5 -4.01 19.84 10.74
CA GLU A 5 -3.32 20.21 9.51
C GLU A 5 -3.95 19.56 8.25
N ILE A 6 -4.65 18.44 8.43
CA ILE A 6 -5.30 17.69 7.36
C ILE A 6 -6.65 18.30 6.96
N ILE A 7 -7.36 18.95 7.88
CA ILE A 7 -8.75 19.42 7.71
C ILE A 7 -8.92 20.43 6.57
N ASP A 8 -7.88 21.18 6.22
CA ASP A 8 -7.95 22.24 5.19
C ASP A 8 -7.60 21.76 3.78
N ASN A 9 -7.46 20.44 3.57
CA ASN A 9 -7.11 19.89 2.26
C ASN A 9 -8.29 19.15 1.64
N ASP A 10 -8.52 19.34 0.33
CA ASP A 10 -9.60 18.65 -0.40
C ASP A 10 -9.29 17.16 -0.61
N TYR A 11 -8.01 16.83 -0.84
CA TYR A 11 -7.53 15.49 -1.14
C TYR A 11 -6.30 15.14 -0.33
N LEU A 12 -6.21 13.87 0.06
CA LEU A 12 -5.06 13.30 0.76
C LEU A 12 -4.55 12.07 0.03
N PHE A 13 -3.24 11.97 -0.09
CA PHE A 13 -2.57 10.83 -0.70
C PHE A 13 -1.46 10.30 0.20
N PHE A 14 -1.40 9.01 0.33
CA PHE A 14 -0.28 8.31 0.96
C PHE A 14 0.69 7.79 -0.11
N PHE A 15 1.96 8.03 0.10
CA PHE A 15 3.06 7.44 -0.68
C PHE A 15 4.13 6.90 0.24
N ASN A 16 4.69 5.74 -0.10
CA ASN A 16 5.92 5.30 0.54
C ASN A 16 7.07 6.29 0.25
N ALA A 17 7.94 6.51 1.23
CA ALA A 17 9.05 7.47 1.14
C ALA A 17 10.08 7.17 0.00
N ASN A 18 10.01 5.99 -0.63
CA ASN A 18 10.81 5.61 -1.78
C ASN A 18 10.13 5.89 -3.13
N ALA A 19 8.98 6.56 -3.15
CA ALA A 19 8.33 7.00 -4.38
C ALA A 19 9.11 8.14 -5.04
N LEU A 20 9.32 8.04 -6.35
CA LEU A 20 9.93 9.08 -7.17
C LEU A 20 9.00 9.42 -8.33
N PHE A 21 8.51 10.64 -8.36
CA PHE A 21 7.72 11.16 -9.47
C PHE A 21 8.63 11.42 -10.66
N VAL A 22 8.44 10.67 -11.75
CA VAL A 22 9.30 10.73 -12.95
C VAL A 22 8.61 11.41 -14.13
N THR A 23 7.33 11.71 -14.00
CA THR A 23 6.50 12.40 -14.99
C THR A 23 5.57 13.37 -14.26
N HIS A 24 5.11 14.41 -14.96
CA HIS A 24 4.04 15.26 -14.44
C HIS A 24 2.76 14.43 -14.21
N ILE A 25 2.14 14.61 -13.04
CA ILE A 25 0.90 13.93 -12.66
C ILE A 25 -0.26 14.87 -12.99
N GLU A 26 -1.17 14.38 -13.79
CA GLU A 26 -2.38 15.10 -14.18
C GLU A 26 -3.52 14.89 -13.18
N ALA A 27 -4.61 15.64 -13.33
CA ALA A 27 -5.77 15.55 -12.45
C ALA A 27 -6.54 14.22 -12.56
N ASP A 28 -6.21 13.37 -13.52
CA ASP A 28 -6.76 12.03 -13.72
C ASP A 28 -6.51 11.08 -12.53
N ILE A 29 -5.49 11.37 -11.71
CA ILE A 29 -5.22 10.64 -10.45
C ILE A 29 -6.28 10.93 -9.38
N LEU A 30 -7.00 12.05 -9.47
CA LEU A 30 -7.94 12.47 -8.44
C LEU A 30 -9.11 11.48 -8.31
N PRO A 31 -9.54 11.18 -7.08
CA PRO A 31 -10.70 10.35 -6.83
C PRO A 31 -11.99 11.06 -7.25
N ASP A 32 -13.03 10.29 -7.52
CA ASP A 32 -14.34 10.78 -7.95
C ASP A 32 -15.48 10.08 -7.19
N GLU A 33 -16.71 10.62 -7.31
CA GLU A 33 -17.87 10.12 -6.57
C GLU A 33 -18.30 8.72 -7.01
N GLU A 34 -18.12 8.38 -8.28
CA GLU A 34 -18.43 7.04 -8.82
C GLU A 34 -17.62 5.95 -8.11
N HIS A 35 -16.41 6.30 -7.65
CA HIS A 35 -15.48 5.40 -6.96
C HIS A 35 -15.35 5.74 -5.46
N ASN A 36 -16.45 6.14 -4.83
CA ASN A 36 -16.50 6.45 -3.39
C ASN A 36 -15.49 7.53 -2.94
N ASN A 37 -15.06 8.39 -3.86
CA ASN A 37 -14.04 9.40 -3.60
C ASN A 37 -12.72 8.84 -3.06
N LEU A 38 -12.38 7.62 -3.47
CA LEU A 38 -11.15 6.88 -3.13
C LEU A 38 -10.36 6.54 -4.38
N VAL A 39 -9.07 6.32 -4.24
CA VAL A 39 -8.18 5.88 -5.31
C VAL A 39 -7.12 4.92 -4.78
N GLY A 40 -6.78 3.91 -5.57
CA GLY A 40 -5.72 2.96 -5.27
C GLY A 40 -5.04 2.46 -6.55
N ALA A 41 -3.78 2.01 -6.44
CA ALA A 41 -3.04 1.48 -7.57
C ALA A 41 -2.88 -0.04 -7.51
N ILE A 42 -3.07 -0.72 -8.64
CA ILE A 42 -2.94 -2.17 -8.76
C ILE A 42 -1.50 -2.60 -8.53
N HIS A 43 -1.30 -3.59 -7.68
CA HIS A 43 0.01 -4.18 -7.45
C HIS A 43 0.59 -4.79 -8.75
N PRO A 44 1.77 -4.37 -9.22
CA PRO A 44 2.32 -4.77 -10.52
C PRO A 44 2.52 -6.29 -10.67
N GLY A 45 2.82 -7.00 -9.58
CA GLY A 45 3.02 -8.44 -9.57
C GLY A 45 1.74 -9.28 -9.71
N TYR A 46 0.56 -8.66 -9.56
CA TYR A 46 -0.73 -9.38 -9.56
C TYR A 46 -1.68 -8.87 -10.64
N ARG A 47 -1.22 -7.99 -11.51
CA ARG A 47 -2.02 -7.44 -12.61
C ARG A 47 -2.59 -8.53 -13.52
N GLY A 48 -3.91 -8.53 -13.71
CA GLY A 48 -4.61 -9.48 -14.57
C GLY A 48 -4.68 -10.92 -14.06
N MET A 49 -4.33 -11.16 -12.81
CA MET A 49 -4.54 -12.45 -12.17
C MET A 49 -5.99 -12.59 -11.70
N LYS A 50 -6.40 -13.83 -11.44
CA LYS A 50 -7.72 -14.14 -10.88
C LYS A 50 -7.73 -13.95 -9.35
N PRO A 51 -8.88 -13.66 -8.72
CA PRO A 51 -9.02 -13.44 -7.28
C PRO A 51 -8.38 -14.51 -6.39
N GLU A 52 -8.44 -15.78 -6.82
CA GLU A 52 -7.88 -16.90 -6.05
C GLU A 52 -6.35 -16.86 -5.95
N LYS A 53 -5.70 -16.06 -6.82
CA LYS A 53 -4.24 -15.89 -6.86
C LYS A 53 -3.75 -14.66 -6.08
N TYR A 54 -4.67 -13.79 -5.67
CA TYR A 54 -4.30 -12.63 -4.89
C TYR A 54 -3.88 -13.03 -3.47
N PRO A 55 -2.82 -12.43 -2.92
CA PRO A 55 -2.31 -12.73 -1.61
C PRO A 55 -3.13 -12.04 -0.50
N TYR A 56 -4.45 -12.08 -0.62
CA TYR A 56 -5.36 -11.57 0.40
C TYR A 56 -5.20 -12.32 1.72
N GLU A 57 -5.60 -11.67 2.82
CA GLU A 57 -5.71 -12.35 4.10
C GLU A 57 -6.80 -13.42 4.06
N ARG A 58 -6.43 -14.69 4.32
CA ARG A 58 -7.32 -15.85 4.24
C ARG A 58 -7.64 -16.46 5.61
N ASN A 59 -7.08 -15.89 6.68
CA ASN A 59 -7.45 -16.26 8.04
C ASN A 59 -8.82 -15.64 8.38
N LYS A 60 -9.82 -16.51 8.54
CA LYS A 60 -11.20 -16.10 8.85
C LYS A 60 -11.36 -15.38 10.19
N CYS A 61 -10.38 -15.45 11.07
CA CYS A 61 -10.38 -14.76 12.36
C CYS A 61 -9.82 -13.33 12.25
N SER A 62 -9.17 -12.96 11.14
CA SER A 62 -8.68 -11.63 10.92
C SER A 62 -9.79 -10.69 10.42
N ALA A 63 -9.76 -9.43 10.89
CA ALA A 63 -10.62 -8.37 10.38
C ALA A 63 -10.31 -8.00 8.91
N ALA A 64 -9.15 -8.43 8.39
CA ALA A 64 -8.77 -8.26 6.99
C ALA A 64 -9.20 -9.43 6.08
N TYR A 65 -9.94 -10.41 6.59
CA TYR A 65 -10.33 -11.60 5.82
C TYR A 65 -11.08 -11.24 4.53
N ILE A 66 -10.65 -11.85 3.43
CA ILE A 66 -11.29 -11.79 2.10
C ILE A 66 -11.45 -13.23 1.61
N SER A 67 -12.63 -13.63 1.15
CA SER A 67 -12.87 -14.99 0.62
C SER A 67 -12.28 -15.17 -0.78
N TYR A 68 -12.13 -16.44 -1.23
CA TYR A 68 -11.50 -16.75 -2.52
C TYR A 68 -12.30 -16.31 -3.75
N ASP A 69 -13.57 -16.03 -3.58
CA ASP A 69 -14.53 -15.57 -4.61
C ASP A 69 -14.74 -14.04 -4.57
N GLU A 70 -14.08 -13.32 -3.64
CA GLU A 70 -14.11 -11.86 -3.54
C GLU A 70 -12.88 -11.21 -4.17
N GLY A 71 -13.09 -9.97 -4.62
CA GLY A 71 -12.04 -9.09 -5.12
C GLY A 71 -11.85 -9.16 -6.63
N GLU A 72 -11.58 -8.01 -7.20
CA GLU A 72 -11.30 -7.85 -8.64
C GLU A 72 -9.85 -7.44 -8.88
N TYR A 73 -9.27 -6.66 -7.96
CA TYR A 73 -7.90 -6.15 -8.03
C TYR A 73 -7.19 -6.33 -6.70
N TYR A 74 -5.87 -6.55 -6.75
CA TYR A 74 -5.02 -6.50 -5.58
C TYR A 74 -4.27 -5.16 -5.57
N PHE A 75 -4.54 -4.34 -4.57
CA PHE A 75 -3.96 -3.01 -4.41
C PHE A 75 -2.69 -3.07 -3.56
N GLN A 76 -1.68 -2.31 -3.98
CA GLN A 76 -0.44 -2.20 -3.22
C GLN A 76 -0.53 -1.08 -2.19
N GLY A 77 -0.16 -1.36 -0.95
CA GLY A 77 -0.21 -0.41 0.16
C GLY A 77 0.82 0.74 0.11
N CYS A 78 1.58 0.86 -0.98
CA CYS A 78 2.55 1.94 -1.15
C CYS A 78 1.97 3.22 -1.75
N PHE A 79 0.73 3.19 -2.24
CA PHE A 79 0.00 4.32 -2.78
C PHE A 79 -1.50 4.12 -2.63
N PHE A 80 -2.16 5.06 -2.03
CA PHE A 80 -3.62 5.21 -2.01
C PHE A 80 -3.99 6.65 -1.65
N GLY A 81 -5.24 7.04 -1.91
CA GLY A 81 -5.71 8.38 -1.62
C GLY A 81 -7.22 8.49 -1.63
N GLY A 82 -7.71 9.69 -1.38
CA GLY A 82 -9.13 9.99 -1.39
C GLY A 82 -9.43 11.46 -1.13
N LYS A 83 -10.70 11.85 -1.27
CA LYS A 83 -11.17 13.08 -0.63
C LYS A 83 -10.88 13.01 0.87
N GLN A 84 -10.58 14.14 1.48
CA GLN A 84 -10.13 14.24 2.86
C GLN A 84 -10.96 13.38 3.84
N ASN A 85 -12.28 13.50 3.83
CA ASN A 85 -13.15 12.75 4.73
C ASN A 85 -13.07 11.23 4.49
N GLU A 86 -13.01 10.79 3.23
CA GLU A 86 -12.97 9.38 2.88
C GLU A 86 -11.61 8.76 3.18
N PHE A 87 -10.53 9.53 3.00
CA PHE A 87 -9.20 9.12 3.42
C PHE A 87 -9.10 8.92 4.94
N ILE A 88 -9.71 9.83 5.73
CA ILE A 88 -9.75 9.70 7.19
C ILE A 88 -10.53 8.44 7.59
N LYS A 89 -11.72 8.21 7.01
CA LYS A 89 -12.53 7.00 7.28
C LYS A 89 -11.75 5.72 6.95
N LEU A 90 -11.05 5.68 5.81
CA LEU A 90 -10.21 4.55 5.41
C LEU A 90 -9.12 4.28 6.45
N THR A 91 -8.38 5.32 6.86
CA THR A 91 -7.28 5.17 7.80
C THR A 91 -7.76 4.78 9.21
N GLU A 92 -8.87 5.33 9.67
CA GLU A 92 -9.50 4.95 10.95
C GLU A 92 -10.03 3.51 10.91
N TYR A 93 -10.63 3.09 9.79
CA TYR A 93 -11.06 1.69 9.61
C TYR A 93 -9.87 0.74 9.69
N CYS A 94 -8.80 1.01 8.94
CA CYS A 94 -7.60 0.17 8.96
C CYS A 94 -6.98 0.12 10.37
N MET A 95 -6.83 1.25 11.04
CA MET A 95 -6.30 1.34 12.40
C MET A 95 -7.12 0.50 13.38
N ASN A 96 -8.44 0.66 13.40
CA ASN A 96 -9.33 -0.06 14.31
C ASN A 96 -9.27 -1.59 14.09
N ASN A 97 -9.20 -2.03 12.84
CA ASN A 97 -9.13 -3.44 12.48
C ASN A 97 -7.75 -4.06 12.77
N ILE A 98 -6.67 -3.31 12.57
CA ILE A 98 -5.33 -3.70 13.00
C ILE A 98 -5.28 -3.88 14.52
N ASP A 99 -5.82 -2.92 15.27
CA ASP A 99 -5.90 -2.99 16.74
C ASP A 99 -6.73 -4.18 17.22
N TYR A 100 -7.84 -4.47 16.53
CA TYR A 100 -8.66 -5.65 16.81
C TYR A 100 -7.87 -6.94 16.59
N ASP A 101 -7.22 -7.09 15.45
CA ASP A 101 -6.40 -8.27 15.14
C ASP A 101 -5.26 -8.44 16.15
N MET A 102 -4.54 -7.36 16.45
CA MET A 102 -3.45 -7.40 17.44
C MET A 102 -3.92 -7.84 18.84
N LYS A 103 -5.08 -7.34 19.31
CA LYS A 103 -5.68 -7.75 20.58
C LYS A 103 -6.03 -9.24 20.62
N ASN A 104 -6.30 -9.84 19.45
CA ASN A 104 -6.60 -11.27 19.29
C ASN A 104 -5.36 -12.10 18.91
N GLY A 105 -4.16 -11.52 18.95
CA GLY A 105 -2.91 -12.22 18.61
C GLY A 105 -2.77 -12.52 17.12
N ILE A 106 -3.49 -11.80 16.26
CA ILE A 106 -3.48 -11.98 14.81
C ILE A 106 -2.60 -10.89 14.19
N MET A 107 -1.77 -11.28 13.22
CA MET A 107 -1.04 -10.39 12.35
C MET A 107 -1.44 -10.76 10.91
N ALA A 108 -2.13 -9.86 10.22
CA ALA A 108 -2.53 -10.09 8.84
C ALA A 108 -1.30 -10.27 7.93
N VAL A 109 -1.42 -11.12 6.90
CA VAL A 109 -0.29 -11.62 6.09
C VAL A 109 0.55 -10.50 5.48
N TRP A 110 -0.06 -9.39 5.07
CA TRP A 110 0.62 -8.20 4.54
C TRP A 110 0.35 -6.95 5.38
N HIS A 111 0.15 -7.15 6.70
CA HIS A 111 -0.02 -6.06 7.67
C HIS A 111 -1.13 -5.08 7.25
N ASP A 112 -0.81 -3.79 7.16
CA ASP A 112 -1.69 -2.71 6.76
C ASP A 112 -2.25 -2.87 5.34
N GLU A 113 -1.49 -3.40 4.39
CA GLU A 113 -1.94 -3.67 3.01
C GLU A 113 -3.11 -4.68 2.97
N SER A 114 -3.14 -5.66 3.87
CA SER A 114 -4.26 -6.61 3.97
C SER A 114 -5.56 -5.90 4.38
N HIS A 115 -5.50 -5.00 5.36
CA HIS A 115 -6.65 -4.22 5.81
C HIS A 115 -7.10 -3.19 4.76
N LEU A 116 -6.15 -2.56 4.05
CA LEU A 116 -6.44 -1.69 2.91
C LEU A 116 -7.22 -2.43 1.82
N ASN A 117 -6.76 -3.62 1.43
CA ASN A 117 -7.44 -4.44 0.43
C ASN A 117 -8.85 -4.84 0.90
N ARG A 118 -9.05 -5.19 2.20
CA ARG A 118 -10.39 -5.46 2.74
C ARG A 118 -11.30 -4.24 2.61
N TYR A 119 -10.81 -3.05 2.96
CA TYR A 119 -11.59 -1.81 2.81
C TYR A 119 -11.98 -1.57 1.35
N PHE A 120 -11.08 -1.79 0.41
CA PHE A 120 -11.31 -1.59 -1.03
C PHE A 120 -12.23 -2.64 -1.69
N ILE A 121 -12.47 -3.76 -1.05
CA ILE A 121 -13.55 -4.68 -1.45
C ILE A 121 -14.91 -4.04 -1.18
N ASP A 122 -15.08 -3.44 -0.01
CA ASP A 122 -16.37 -2.86 0.42
C ASP A 122 -16.61 -1.47 -0.23
N PHE A 123 -15.54 -0.66 -0.34
CA PHE A 123 -15.57 0.71 -0.87
C PHE A 123 -14.69 0.80 -2.12
N LYS A 124 -15.19 0.30 -3.23
CA LYS A 124 -14.49 0.22 -4.52
C LYS A 124 -13.85 1.55 -4.92
N PRO A 125 -12.51 1.67 -4.89
CA PRO A 125 -11.82 2.89 -5.26
C PRO A 125 -11.70 3.03 -6.78
N LYS A 126 -11.40 4.24 -7.25
CA LYS A 126 -10.86 4.45 -8.59
C LYS A 126 -9.54 3.68 -8.74
N VAL A 127 -9.49 2.87 -9.78
CA VAL A 127 -8.38 1.94 -10.01
C VAL A 127 -7.34 2.60 -10.92
N LEU A 128 -6.14 2.84 -10.39
CA LEU A 128 -4.98 3.24 -11.20
C LEU A 128 -4.14 2.03 -11.58
N ASP A 129 -3.60 2.06 -12.80
CA ASP A 129 -2.69 1.02 -13.26
C ASP A 129 -1.33 1.08 -12.52
N SER A 130 -0.59 0.00 -12.56
CA SER A 130 0.71 -0.17 -11.91
C SER A 130 1.81 0.80 -12.36
N ASN A 131 1.59 1.59 -13.42
CA ASN A 131 2.50 2.66 -13.84
C ASN A 131 2.62 3.81 -12.81
N TYR A 132 1.66 3.92 -11.88
CA TYR A 132 1.70 4.86 -10.74
C TYR A 132 2.46 4.33 -9.52
N ILE A 133 2.91 3.08 -9.56
CA ILE A 133 3.69 2.45 -8.49
C ILE A 133 4.74 1.46 -9.04
N PHE A 134 5.36 1.81 -10.18
CA PHE A 134 6.22 0.89 -10.92
C PHE A 134 7.54 0.59 -10.19
N PRO A 135 7.89 -0.69 -9.92
CA PRO A 135 9.15 -1.03 -9.25
C PRO A 135 10.38 -0.72 -10.11
N GLU A 136 11.40 -0.09 -9.51
CA GLU A 136 12.65 0.32 -10.19
C GLU A 136 13.45 -0.86 -10.76
N ASP A 137 13.31 -2.06 -10.20
CA ASP A 137 14.05 -3.26 -10.60
C ASP A 137 13.36 -4.06 -11.70
N LEU A 138 12.17 -3.68 -12.14
CA LEU A 138 11.50 -4.30 -13.28
C LEU A 138 11.86 -3.62 -14.60
N PRO A 139 11.95 -4.39 -15.71
CA PRO A 139 12.22 -3.82 -17.02
C PRO A 139 11.06 -2.95 -17.52
N LEU A 140 11.37 -1.77 -18.01
CA LEU A 140 10.43 -0.84 -18.63
C LEU A 140 10.00 -1.38 -20.02
N LYS A 141 8.95 -2.17 -20.06
CA LYS A 141 8.37 -2.69 -21.32
C LYS A 141 7.42 -1.65 -21.94
N ASN A 142 7.93 -0.65 -22.66
CA ASN A 142 7.12 0.35 -23.39
C ASN A 142 5.98 1.00 -22.58
N MET A 143 6.11 1.04 -21.26
CA MET A 143 5.13 1.62 -20.34
C MET A 143 5.57 3.03 -19.93
N LYS A 144 4.69 4.01 -20.05
CA LYS A 144 4.92 5.35 -19.49
C LYS A 144 4.78 5.27 -17.97
N VAL A 145 5.91 5.20 -17.27
CA VAL A 145 5.93 5.23 -15.80
C VAL A 145 5.65 6.64 -15.31
N MET A 146 4.76 6.76 -14.35
CA MET A 146 4.37 8.02 -13.70
C MET A 146 5.11 8.20 -12.37
N ILE A 147 5.11 7.16 -11.55
CA ILE A 147 5.78 7.12 -10.25
C ILE A 147 6.61 5.83 -10.16
N LEU A 148 7.90 6.01 -9.90
CA LEU A 148 8.86 4.92 -9.73
C LEU A 148 9.02 4.59 -8.25
N MET A 149 8.79 3.33 -7.87
CA MET A 149 9.07 2.84 -6.51
C MET A 149 10.54 2.39 -6.46
N ARG A 150 11.40 3.23 -5.87
CA ARG A 150 12.85 2.99 -5.81
C ARG A 150 13.19 1.78 -4.95
N ASP A 151 14.17 1.03 -5.37
CA ASP A 151 14.62 -0.16 -4.63
C ASP A 151 15.30 0.23 -3.31
N LYS A 152 14.61 -0.01 -2.21
CA LYS A 152 15.10 0.30 -0.85
C LYS A 152 16.46 -0.34 -0.54
N ARG A 153 16.81 -1.47 -1.20
CA ARG A 153 18.12 -2.15 -1.01
C ARG A 153 19.30 -1.28 -1.44
N LYS A 154 19.12 -0.44 -2.47
CA LYS A 154 20.13 0.52 -2.96
C LYS A 154 20.43 1.63 -1.94
N TYR A 155 19.55 1.83 -0.96
CA TYR A 155 19.65 2.85 0.08
C TYR A 155 19.85 2.25 1.49
N GLY A 156 20.49 1.09 1.59
CA GLY A 156 20.77 0.41 2.85
C GLY A 156 19.66 -0.51 3.37
N GLY A 157 18.55 -0.63 2.62
CA GLY A 157 17.43 -1.49 2.96
C GLY A 157 16.56 -0.97 4.10
N HIS A 158 15.59 -1.77 4.51
CA HIS A 158 14.62 -1.39 5.54
C HIS A 158 15.25 -0.99 6.88
N ASN A 159 16.31 -1.67 7.32
CA ASN A 159 16.95 -1.37 8.60
C ASN A 159 17.62 0.02 8.59
N SER A 160 18.31 0.37 7.49
CA SER A 160 18.92 1.69 7.34
C SER A 160 17.88 2.79 7.32
N LEU A 161 16.80 2.61 6.56
CA LEU A 161 15.69 3.58 6.48
C LEU A 161 14.94 3.77 7.81
N ARG A 162 14.95 2.74 8.68
CA ARG A 162 14.38 2.81 10.04
C ARG A 162 15.38 3.30 11.09
N GLY A 163 16.58 3.70 10.70
CA GLY A 163 17.64 4.11 11.64
C GLY A 163 18.19 2.97 12.50
N ILE A 164 17.87 1.71 12.18
CA ILE A 164 18.36 0.54 12.90
C ILE A 164 19.80 0.28 12.46
N ARG A 165 20.77 0.66 13.30
CA ARG A 165 22.18 0.32 13.07
C ARG A 165 22.39 -1.17 13.27
N LYS A 166 22.98 -1.87 12.28
CA LYS A 166 23.48 -3.24 12.50
C LYS A 166 24.54 -3.17 13.61
N GLY A 167 24.30 -3.81 14.74
CA GLY A 167 25.30 -3.94 15.80
C GLY A 167 26.56 -4.58 15.24
N ILE A 168 27.72 -4.05 15.59
CA ILE A 168 29.05 -4.52 15.13
C ILE A 168 29.27 -6.02 15.42
N ILE A 169 28.59 -6.56 16.41
CA ILE A 169 28.67 -7.97 16.84
C ILE A 169 28.14 -8.95 15.76
N THR A 170 27.12 -8.58 14.98
CA THR A 170 26.55 -9.49 13.97
C THR A 170 27.45 -9.62 12.71
N SER A 171 28.36 -8.68 12.48
CA SER A 171 29.32 -8.76 11.37
C SER A 171 30.52 -9.61 11.68
N ILE A 172 30.86 -9.79 12.95
CA ILE A 172 32.02 -10.60 13.41
C ILE A 172 31.66 -12.09 13.36
N ILE A 173 30.45 -12.46 13.81
CA ILE A 173 29.98 -13.87 13.80
C ILE A 173 29.86 -14.44 12.37
N LYS A 174 29.50 -13.63 11.37
CA LYS A 174 29.44 -14.06 9.94
C LYS A 174 30.82 -14.21 9.28
N ARG A 175 31.91 -13.83 9.93
CA ARG A 175 33.30 -14.02 9.44
C ARG A 175 34.02 -15.20 10.09
N ILE A 176 33.42 -15.86 11.09
CA ILE A 176 34.05 -16.93 11.86
C ILE A 176 33.38 -18.30 11.59
N PHE A 177 32.22 -18.29 10.93
CA PHE A 177 31.51 -19.45 10.40
C PHE A 177 31.11 -19.18 8.94
#